data_8de34f849f7629c082e68f6515f654d2
#
_entry.id   8de34f849f7629c082e68f6515f654d2
#
_cell.length_a   1.000
_cell.length_b   1.000
_cell.length_c   1.000
_cell.angle_alpha   90.00
_cell.angle_beta   90.00
_cell.angle_gamma   90.00
#
_symmetry.space_group_name_H-M   'P 1'
#
loop_
_entity.id
_entity.type
_entity.pdbx_description
1 polymer ?
#
loop_
_entity_poly.entity_id
_entity_poly.type
_entity_poly.pdbx_seq_one_letter_code
_entity_poly.pdbx_strand_id
1 'polypeptide(L)'
;MIMQTSSVAEESSAKEVEVKKQVVSNPQLGIEIGLLTGCQDRPYAFGLAMALISKGVDLDIIGGDEIDSRELHTTPRLRFLNFRGDQKKQGNIAMKFWKLLDYYAKLIRYAARCKPKVLHILWNNKVEILDRSILMLYYKAIGKKIALTAHNVNQARRDAKDSWLNRVTLKIQYQLCDHIFVHTEKMKEELCQDFDVVEKAVTVIRHPVNDAFPDTELTPTEAKRRLGLKDDEKAILFFGRIRPYKGIEYLLDAFRLLPADEQAKYRLIVAGEPKKGSEDYLRQIRESVQRDFKEGQVILRIEFLPDEEMEVYLKGADVLVLPYKEIFQSGVLFLAYSFGLPVVATDVGSFREEIVEGSTGFLCQPGDPADLAKAIEIYFNSDLFKNLRVRRQEVKDYAHANHSWHAVAELTYKAYTKMLERNAS
;
A
#
# COMPACT_ATOMS: atom_id res chain seq x y z
N MET A 1 -53.69 -6.94 22.78
CA MET A 1 -53.00 -6.18 21.74
C MET A 1 -51.49 -6.41 21.90
N ILE A 2 -51.07 -7.66 21.71
CA ILE A 2 -49.66 -8.10 21.69
C ILE A 2 -49.63 -9.28 20.71
N MET A 3 -49.27 -9.02 19.44
CA MET A 3 -48.87 -10.01 18.44
C MET A 3 -48.64 -9.25 17.13
N GLN A 4 -47.44 -8.73 16.89
CA GLN A 4 -46.97 -8.33 15.54
C GLN A 4 -45.53 -7.87 15.51
N THR A 5 -44.61 -8.35 16.38
CA THR A 5 -43.20 -7.98 16.37
C THR A 5 -42.23 -9.15 16.13
N SER A 6 -42.68 -10.37 15.83
CA SER A 6 -41.79 -11.52 15.60
C SER A 6 -41.55 -11.87 14.13
N SER A 7 -42.28 -11.30 13.16
CA SER A 7 -42.15 -11.71 11.75
C SER A 7 -41.06 -10.96 10.96
N VAL A 8 -40.69 -9.75 11.41
CA VAL A 8 -39.70 -8.92 10.69
C VAL A 8 -38.26 -9.35 11.00
N ALA A 9 -38.02 -9.90 12.18
CA ALA A 9 -36.69 -10.39 12.57
C ALA A 9 -36.32 -11.74 11.92
N GLU A 10 -37.33 -12.59 11.66
CA GLU A 10 -37.14 -13.87 10.98
C GLU A 10 -36.92 -13.71 9.46
N GLU A 11 -37.58 -12.75 8.82
CA GLU A 11 -37.34 -12.45 7.40
C GLU A 11 -35.99 -11.81 7.13
N SER A 12 -35.47 -11.01 8.05
CA SER A 12 -34.10 -10.44 7.94
C SER A 12 -33.03 -11.52 8.09
N SER A 13 -33.20 -12.44 9.03
CA SER A 13 -32.27 -13.57 9.23
C SER A 13 -32.32 -14.58 8.09
N ALA A 14 -33.46 -14.81 7.48
CA ALA A 14 -33.62 -15.71 6.33
C ALA A 14 -32.97 -15.12 5.06
N LYS A 15 -33.07 -13.81 4.84
CA LYS A 15 -32.40 -13.14 3.72
C LYS A 15 -30.87 -13.10 3.86
N GLU A 16 -30.31 -12.93 5.07
CA GLU A 16 -28.87 -13.03 5.31
C GLU A 16 -28.32 -14.44 5.12
N VAL A 17 -29.10 -15.47 5.43
CA VAL A 17 -28.74 -16.89 5.20
C VAL A 17 -28.85 -17.26 3.73
N GLU A 18 -29.78 -16.66 2.98
CA GLU A 18 -29.97 -16.92 1.55
C GLU A 18 -28.89 -16.21 0.71
N VAL A 19 -28.46 -15.02 1.09
CA VAL A 19 -27.30 -14.33 0.46
C VAL A 19 -25.98 -15.10 0.70
N LYS A 20 -25.84 -15.78 1.83
CA LYS A 20 -24.69 -16.68 2.09
C LYS A 20 -24.74 -18.01 1.34
N LYS A 21 -25.90 -18.44 0.81
CA LYS A 21 -26.06 -19.68 0.04
C LYS A 21 -25.98 -19.53 -1.48
N GLN A 22 -26.01 -18.32 -2.02
CA GLN A 22 -25.90 -18.08 -3.47
C GLN A 22 -24.47 -17.93 -4.01
N VAL A 23 -23.44 -18.19 -3.21
CA VAL A 23 -22.01 -18.16 -3.63
C VAL A 23 -21.47 -19.58 -3.88
N VAL A 24 -22.29 -20.52 -4.31
CA VAL A 24 -21.77 -21.84 -4.75
C VAL A 24 -22.57 -22.35 -5.92
N SER A 25 -22.17 -22.07 -7.16
CA SER A 25 -22.26 -23.02 -8.26
C SER A 25 -21.67 -22.47 -9.57
N ASN A 26 -20.38 -22.63 -9.72
CA ASN A 26 -19.77 -22.94 -11.03
C ASN A 26 -18.46 -23.69 -10.74
N PRO A 27 -18.27 -24.95 -11.16
CA PRO A 27 -16.99 -25.62 -11.04
C PRO A 27 -16.06 -25.08 -12.13
N GLN A 28 -15.60 -23.84 -11.96
CA GLN A 28 -14.43 -23.36 -12.68
C GLN A 28 -13.23 -24.19 -12.20
N LEU A 29 -12.49 -24.77 -13.14
CA LEU A 29 -11.24 -25.48 -12.88
C LEU A 29 -10.44 -24.67 -11.83
N GLY A 30 -10.19 -25.27 -10.67
CA GLY A 30 -9.48 -24.62 -9.57
C GLY A 30 -8.11 -24.16 -10.04
N ILE A 31 -7.94 -22.85 -10.22
CA ILE A 31 -6.63 -22.25 -10.55
C ILE A 31 -5.80 -22.32 -9.29
N GLU A 32 -4.66 -23.04 -9.36
CA GLU A 32 -3.69 -23.13 -8.27
C GLU A 32 -2.52 -22.16 -8.52
N ILE A 33 -2.24 -21.27 -7.57
CA ILE A 33 -1.21 -20.23 -7.65
C ILE A 33 -0.26 -20.30 -6.46
N GLY A 34 1.05 -20.19 -6.73
CA GLY A 34 2.06 -19.95 -5.71
C GLY A 34 2.36 -18.45 -5.59
N LEU A 35 1.99 -17.84 -4.47
CA LEU A 35 2.18 -16.42 -4.19
C LEU A 35 3.45 -16.20 -3.37
N LEU A 36 4.47 -15.58 -3.98
CA LEU A 36 5.77 -15.31 -3.37
C LEU A 36 5.80 -13.88 -2.82
N THR A 37 5.67 -13.73 -1.51
CA THR A 37 5.45 -12.43 -0.87
C THR A 37 6.74 -11.65 -0.59
N GLY A 38 7.91 -12.28 -0.70
CA GLY A 38 9.18 -11.66 -0.29
C GLY A 38 9.21 -11.22 1.19
N CYS A 39 8.20 -11.59 1.99
CA CYS A 39 7.99 -11.17 3.38
C CYS A 39 7.89 -9.63 3.52
N GLN A 40 7.25 -8.97 2.58
CA GLN A 40 7.03 -7.53 2.58
C GLN A 40 5.53 -7.23 2.50
N ASP A 41 5.14 -6.04 2.98
CA ASP A 41 3.79 -5.49 2.89
C ASP A 41 2.67 -6.51 3.17
N ARG A 42 2.58 -6.94 4.44
CA ARG A 42 1.56 -7.89 4.89
C ARG A 42 0.14 -7.48 4.48
N PRO A 43 -0.30 -6.21 4.65
CA PRO A 43 -1.63 -5.79 4.25
C PRO A 43 -1.95 -6.05 2.77
N TYR A 44 -1.01 -5.72 1.87
CA TYR A 44 -1.21 -5.97 0.44
C TYR A 44 -1.24 -7.47 0.10
N ALA A 45 -0.28 -8.25 0.62
CA ALA A 45 -0.22 -9.68 0.38
C ALA A 45 -1.49 -10.41 0.88
N PHE A 46 -1.97 -10.04 2.07
CA PHE A 46 -3.19 -10.58 2.66
C PHE A 46 -4.44 -10.18 1.87
N GLY A 47 -4.59 -8.91 1.55
CA GLY A 47 -5.74 -8.41 0.79
C GLY A 47 -5.85 -9.06 -0.59
N LEU A 48 -4.74 -9.17 -1.32
CA LEU A 48 -4.71 -9.88 -2.61
C LEU A 48 -5.08 -11.35 -2.46
N ALA A 49 -4.56 -12.03 -1.44
CA ALA A 49 -4.87 -13.43 -1.19
C ALA A 49 -6.36 -13.64 -0.93
N MET A 50 -6.96 -12.87 -0.02
CA MET A 50 -8.39 -12.98 0.29
C MET A 50 -9.27 -12.69 -0.93
N ALA A 51 -8.90 -11.68 -1.71
CA ALA A 51 -9.61 -11.31 -2.93
C ALA A 51 -9.52 -12.40 -4.01
N LEU A 52 -8.38 -13.07 -4.18
CA LEU A 52 -8.23 -14.19 -5.11
C LEU A 52 -8.98 -15.43 -4.64
N ILE A 53 -9.00 -15.72 -3.34
CA ILE A 53 -9.78 -16.84 -2.76
C ILE A 53 -11.26 -16.63 -3.01
N SER A 54 -11.77 -15.40 -2.88
CA SER A 54 -13.18 -15.09 -3.20
C SER A 54 -13.55 -15.35 -4.65
N LYS A 55 -12.57 -15.39 -5.57
CA LYS A 55 -12.72 -15.80 -6.98
C LYS A 55 -12.53 -17.30 -7.19
N GLY A 56 -12.33 -18.08 -6.13
CA GLY A 56 -12.16 -19.53 -6.23
C GLY A 56 -10.76 -20.01 -6.57
N VAL A 57 -9.72 -19.17 -6.38
CA VAL A 57 -8.31 -19.54 -6.56
C VAL A 57 -7.82 -20.32 -5.35
N ASP A 58 -7.07 -21.39 -5.57
CA ASP A 58 -6.35 -22.12 -4.52
C ASP A 58 -4.93 -21.53 -4.39
N LEU A 59 -4.54 -21.12 -3.19
CA LEU A 59 -3.30 -20.37 -2.97
C LEU A 59 -2.31 -21.12 -2.07
N ASP A 60 -1.07 -21.22 -2.53
CA ASP A 60 0.10 -21.43 -1.69
C ASP A 60 0.76 -20.07 -1.42
N ILE A 61 0.76 -19.59 -0.19
CA ILE A 61 1.44 -18.35 0.19
C ILE A 61 2.78 -18.66 0.80
N ILE A 62 3.87 -18.20 0.15
CA ILE A 62 5.24 -18.38 0.62
C ILE A 62 5.72 -17.12 1.31
N GLY A 63 6.07 -17.24 2.60
CA GLY A 63 6.46 -16.10 3.42
C GLY A 63 7.34 -16.43 4.62
N GLY A 64 7.28 -15.59 5.62
CA GLY A 64 7.95 -15.68 6.92
C GLY A 64 7.06 -15.17 8.04
N ASP A 65 7.59 -15.09 9.26
CA ASP A 65 6.83 -14.68 10.46
C ASP A 65 6.25 -13.25 10.34
N GLU A 66 6.85 -12.40 9.49
CA GLU A 66 6.40 -11.02 9.30
C GLU A 66 5.00 -10.90 8.68
N ILE A 67 4.59 -11.91 7.91
CA ILE A 67 3.27 -11.94 7.26
C ILE A 67 2.34 -12.98 7.87
N ASP A 68 2.84 -13.78 8.82
CA ASP A 68 2.06 -14.83 9.46
C ASP A 68 0.88 -14.26 10.26
N SER A 69 -0.26 -14.92 10.15
CA SER A 69 -1.46 -14.58 10.92
C SER A 69 -2.38 -15.80 11.06
N ARG A 70 -3.23 -15.80 12.07
CA ARG A 70 -4.18 -16.88 12.30
C ARG A 70 -5.07 -17.15 11.09
N GLU A 71 -5.47 -16.08 10.41
CA GLU A 71 -6.36 -16.14 9.24
C GLU A 71 -5.70 -16.92 8.09
N LEU A 72 -4.39 -16.80 7.88
CA LEU A 72 -3.67 -17.53 6.84
C LEU A 72 -3.67 -19.06 7.07
N HIS A 73 -3.85 -19.51 8.31
CA HIS A 73 -3.92 -20.94 8.67
C HIS A 73 -5.35 -21.49 8.71
N THR A 74 -6.35 -20.63 8.81
CA THR A 74 -7.76 -21.05 8.97
C THR A 74 -8.60 -20.84 7.73
N THR A 75 -8.12 -20.07 6.75
CA THR A 75 -8.86 -19.76 5.52
C THR A 75 -8.87 -20.97 4.58
N PRO A 76 -10.04 -21.45 4.14
CA PRO A 76 -10.14 -22.51 3.14
C PRO A 76 -9.46 -22.12 1.84
N ARG A 77 -8.91 -23.11 1.09
CA ARG A 77 -8.20 -22.92 -0.19
C ARG A 77 -6.88 -22.15 -0.08
N LEU A 78 -6.39 -21.89 1.13
CA LEU A 78 -5.12 -21.24 1.40
C LEU A 78 -4.20 -22.18 2.18
N ARG A 79 -2.96 -22.30 1.71
CA ARG A 79 -1.88 -22.98 2.41
C ARG A 79 -0.73 -22.00 2.65
N PHE A 80 -0.50 -21.66 3.91
CA PHE A 80 0.63 -20.81 4.28
C PHE A 80 1.90 -21.65 4.47
N LEU A 81 2.99 -21.25 3.83
CA LEU A 81 4.29 -21.90 3.85
C LEU A 81 5.34 -20.95 4.42
N ASN A 82 5.62 -21.08 5.70
CA ASN A 82 6.66 -20.29 6.37
C ASN A 82 8.05 -20.84 6.05
N PHE A 83 8.69 -20.37 4.98
CA PHE A 83 10.03 -20.81 4.60
C PHE A 83 11.14 -19.98 5.23
N ARG A 84 10.83 -18.73 5.61
CA ARG A 84 11.84 -17.75 6.01
C ARG A 84 12.02 -17.61 7.51
N GLY A 85 10.99 -17.97 8.30
CA GLY A 85 10.99 -17.85 9.75
C GLY A 85 11.16 -16.40 10.23
N ASP A 86 11.54 -16.24 11.49
CA ASP A 86 11.78 -14.94 12.11
C ASP A 86 13.11 -14.33 11.65
N GLN A 87 13.02 -13.16 11.00
CA GLN A 87 14.18 -12.40 10.52
C GLN A 87 14.70 -11.38 11.53
N LYS A 88 13.90 -11.05 12.57
CA LYS A 88 14.27 -10.10 13.61
C LYS A 88 15.21 -10.72 14.65
N LYS A 89 15.20 -12.03 14.80
CA LYS A 89 16.10 -12.73 15.76
C LYS A 89 17.57 -12.41 15.43
N GLN A 90 18.23 -11.81 16.42
CA GLN A 90 19.66 -11.54 16.37
C GLN A 90 20.43 -12.87 16.29
N GLY A 91 21.29 -12.99 15.27
CA GLY A 91 22.18 -14.11 15.07
C GLY A 91 23.49 -13.64 14.46
N ASN A 92 24.55 -14.44 14.61
CA ASN A 92 25.82 -14.14 13.95
C ASN A 92 25.67 -14.21 12.42
N ILE A 93 26.62 -13.65 11.68
CA ILE A 93 26.59 -13.55 10.22
C ILE A 93 26.47 -14.94 9.57
N ALA A 94 27.16 -15.95 10.12
CA ALA A 94 27.11 -17.31 9.63
C ALA A 94 25.70 -17.90 9.73
N MET A 95 25.02 -17.71 10.86
CA MET A 95 23.63 -18.19 11.05
C MET A 95 22.67 -17.50 10.06
N LYS A 96 22.84 -16.19 9.82
CA LYS A 96 22.02 -15.46 8.82
C LYS A 96 22.25 -15.98 7.41
N PHE A 97 23.48 -16.32 7.06
CA PHE A 97 23.84 -16.92 5.78
C PHE A 97 23.20 -18.31 5.60
N TRP A 98 23.30 -19.19 6.62
CA TRP A 98 22.67 -20.51 6.58
C TRP A 98 21.15 -20.45 6.49
N LYS A 99 20.49 -19.56 7.22
CA LYS A 99 19.04 -19.34 7.09
C LYS A 99 18.65 -18.88 5.68
N LEU A 100 19.47 -18.05 5.06
CA LEU A 100 19.24 -17.60 3.69
C LEU A 100 19.38 -18.76 2.68
N LEU A 101 20.41 -19.59 2.82
CA LEU A 101 20.59 -20.77 1.97
C LEU A 101 19.43 -21.77 2.13
N ASP A 102 19.03 -22.06 3.37
CA ASP A 102 17.90 -22.94 3.66
C ASP A 102 16.60 -22.42 3.03
N TYR A 103 16.35 -21.11 3.13
CA TYR A 103 15.22 -20.48 2.48
C TYR A 103 15.22 -20.69 0.95
N TYR A 104 16.34 -20.43 0.27
CA TYR A 104 16.42 -20.63 -1.18
C TYR A 104 16.32 -22.11 -1.56
N ALA A 105 16.90 -23.02 -0.77
CA ALA A 105 16.76 -24.45 -0.97
C ALA A 105 15.29 -24.93 -0.86
N LYS A 106 14.54 -24.41 0.14
CA LYS A 106 13.11 -24.68 0.30
C LYS A 106 12.31 -24.12 -0.89
N LEU A 107 12.64 -22.92 -1.34
CA LEU A 107 11.96 -22.27 -2.47
C LEU A 107 12.18 -23.03 -3.78
N ILE A 108 13.41 -23.43 -4.09
CA ILE A 108 13.76 -24.25 -5.24
C ILE A 108 13.04 -25.61 -5.20
N ARG A 109 13.08 -26.28 -4.04
CA ARG A 109 12.39 -27.57 -3.86
C ARG A 109 10.88 -27.45 -3.98
N TYR A 110 10.30 -26.38 -3.44
CA TYR A 110 8.87 -26.08 -3.59
C TYR A 110 8.52 -25.91 -5.06
N ALA A 111 9.20 -25.01 -5.77
CA ALA A 111 8.90 -24.74 -7.18
C ALA A 111 8.96 -26.00 -8.06
N ALA A 112 9.92 -26.92 -7.79
CA ALA A 112 10.04 -28.19 -8.52
C ALA A 112 8.89 -29.18 -8.24
N ARG A 113 8.25 -29.11 -7.06
CA ARG A 113 7.30 -30.13 -6.59
C ARG A 113 5.88 -29.63 -6.42
N CYS A 114 5.68 -28.31 -6.41
CA CYS A 114 4.35 -27.72 -6.19
C CYS A 114 3.42 -27.95 -7.37
N LYS A 115 2.12 -28.10 -7.09
CA LYS A 115 1.06 -28.21 -8.09
C LYS A 115 0.86 -26.91 -8.88
N PRO A 116 0.89 -25.70 -8.26
CA PRO A 116 0.75 -24.46 -8.97
C PRO A 116 1.64 -24.36 -10.20
N LYS A 117 1.03 -24.09 -11.38
CA LYS A 117 1.75 -23.82 -12.63
C LYS A 117 2.19 -22.37 -12.72
N VAL A 118 1.50 -21.46 -12.03
CA VAL A 118 1.81 -20.03 -11.99
C VAL A 118 2.44 -19.69 -10.64
N LEU A 119 3.60 -19.05 -10.67
CA LEU A 119 4.25 -18.42 -9.54
C LEU A 119 4.09 -16.91 -9.67
N HIS A 120 3.38 -16.29 -8.74
CA HIS A 120 3.21 -14.83 -8.71
C HIS A 120 4.13 -14.22 -7.67
N ILE A 121 5.08 -13.43 -8.13
CA ILE A 121 6.07 -12.73 -7.32
C ILE A 121 5.51 -11.36 -6.96
N LEU A 122 5.25 -11.09 -5.67
CA LEU A 122 4.85 -9.77 -5.20
C LEU A 122 6.08 -8.91 -4.89
N TRP A 123 7.11 -9.48 -4.26
CA TRP A 123 8.38 -8.81 -4.01
C TRP A 123 9.53 -9.78 -4.16
N ASN A 124 10.66 -9.26 -4.65
CA ASN A 124 11.92 -9.97 -4.63
C ASN A 124 12.41 -10.16 -3.18
N ASN A 125 13.23 -11.18 -2.95
CA ASN A 125 13.83 -11.42 -1.65
C ASN A 125 15.06 -10.48 -1.43
N LYS A 126 16.05 -10.94 -0.65
CA LYS A 126 17.21 -10.11 -0.28
C LYS A 126 18.34 -10.10 -1.30
N VAL A 127 18.46 -11.14 -2.14
CA VAL A 127 19.54 -11.27 -3.12
C VAL A 127 18.96 -10.98 -4.51
N GLU A 128 18.83 -9.69 -4.81
CA GLU A 128 18.13 -9.23 -6.01
C GLU A 128 18.67 -9.83 -7.31
N ILE A 129 19.99 -9.99 -7.44
CA ILE A 129 20.59 -10.59 -8.64
C ILE A 129 20.14 -12.04 -8.79
N LEU A 130 20.14 -12.82 -7.71
CA LEU A 130 19.69 -14.22 -7.72
C LEU A 130 18.19 -14.29 -8.03
N ASP A 131 17.39 -13.47 -7.38
CA ASP A 131 15.93 -13.45 -7.53
C ASP A 131 15.50 -13.03 -8.94
N ARG A 132 16.15 -11.99 -9.48
CA ARG A 132 15.79 -11.38 -10.78
C ARG A 132 16.32 -12.15 -11.99
N SER A 133 17.31 -13.05 -11.82
CA SER A 133 17.93 -13.75 -12.93
C SER A 133 17.90 -15.28 -12.74
N ILE A 134 18.73 -15.82 -11.88
CA ILE A 134 18.94 -17.28 -11.74
C ILE A 134 17.65 -18.02 -11.36
N LEU A 135 16.88 -17.51 -10.38
CA LEU A 135 15.61 -18.12 -9.99
C LEU A 135 14.56 -18.00 -11.08
N MET A 136 14.50 -16.86 -11.79
CA MET A 136 13.57 -16.67 -12.89
C MET A 136 13.84 -17.68 -14.01
N LEU A 137 15.12 -17.84 -14.40
CA LEU A 137 15.53 -18.83 -15.40
C LEU A 137 15.20 -20.26 -14.95
N TYR A 138 15.46 -20.59 -13.67
CA TYR A 138 15.11 -21.87 -13.09
C TYR A 138 13.60 -22.15 -13.16
N TYR A 139 12.74 -21.18 -12.77
CA TYR A 139 11.30 -21.36 -12.84
C TYR A 139 10.82 -21.59 -14.28
N LYS A 140 11.38 -20.86 -15.24
CA LYS A 140 11.08 -21.10 -16.67
C LYS A 140 11.54 -22.48 -17.13
N ALA A 141 12.76 -22.91 -16.73
CA ALA A 141 13.31 -24.21 -17.12
C ALA A 141 12.49 -25.40 -16.60
N ILE A 142 11.85 -25.28 -15.44
CA ILE A 142 10.94 -26.31 -14.90
C ILE A 142 9.48 -26.11 -15.35
N GLY A 143 9.23 -25.26 -16.36
CA GLY A 143 7.91 -25.08 -16.99
C GLY A 143 6.91 -24.24 -16.19
N LYS A 144 7.36 -23.46 -15.17
CA LYS A 144 6.48 -22.54 -14.44
C LYS A 144 6.21 -21.28 -15.26
N LYS A 145 4.99 -20.76 -15.16
CA LYS A 145 4.61 -19.42 -15.61
C LYS A 145 4.90 -18.42 -14.49
N ILE A 146 5.36 -17.24 -14.86
CA ILE A 146 5.76 -16.23 -13.90
C ILE A 146 4.89 -14.99 -14.07
N ALA A 147 4.12 -14.67 -13.04
CA ALA A 147 3.49 -13.36 -12.85
C ALA A 147 4.33 -12.52 -11.89
N LEU A 148 4.36 -11.22 -12.09
CA LEU A 148 5.07 -10.27 -11.22
C LEU A 148 4.19 -9.07 -10.95
N THR A 149 4.05 -8.65 -9.68
CA THR A 149 3.55 -7.31 -9.35
C THR A 149 4.74 -6.37 -9.16
N ALA A 150 4.91 -5.43 -10.08
CA ALA A 150 5.95 -4.42 -10.00
C ALA A 150 5.41 -3.20 -9.25
N HIS A 151 5.65 -3.12 -7.93
CA HIS A 151 5.26 -1.96 -7.11
C HIS A 151 6.11 -0.72 -7.41
N ASN A 152 7.26 -0.89 -8.01
CA ASN A 152 8.15 0.14 -8.54
C ASN A 152 8.89 -0.44 -9.75
N VAL A 153 8.94 0.30 -10.84
CA VAL A 153 9.64 -0.17 -12.05
C VAL A 153 11.16 -0.17 -11.84
N ASN A 154 11.71 0.90 -11.26
CA ASN A 154 13.12 0.99 -10.90
C ASN A 154 13.30 1.75 -9.58
N GLN A 155 13.20 1.03 -8.46
CA GLN A 155 13.36 1.64 -7.13
C GLN A 155 14.75 2.25 -6.92
N ALA A 156 15.79 1.66 -7.49
CA ALA A 156 17.16 2.14 -7.33
C ALA A 156 17.36 3.52 -7.99
N ARG A 157 16.63 3.82 -9.09
CA ARG A 157 16.62 5.14 -9.72
C ARG A 157 16.07 6.21 -8.78
N ARG A 158 14.93 5.94 -8.13
CA ARG A 158 14.35 6.84 -7.13
C ARG A 158 15.29 7.07 -5.94
N ASP A 159 15.97 6.03 -5.48
CA ASP A 159 16.87 6.09 -4.32
C ASP A 159 18.30 6.58 -4.72
N ALA A 160 18.50 7.11 -5.95
CA ALA A 160 19.76 7.57 -6.52
C ALA A 160 20.90 6.53 -6.45
N LYS A 161 20.56 5.24 -6.54
CA LYS A 161 21.47 4.08 -6.49
C LYS A 161 21.42 3.22 -7.74
N ASP A 162 20.85 3.75 -8.83
CA ASP A 162 20.71 3.00 -10.07
C ASP A 162 22.08 2.73 -10.71
N SER A 163 22.26 1.48 -11.13
CA SER A 163 23.50 1.01 -11.74
C SER A 163 23.18 0.21 -13.01
N TRP A 164 24.16 0.06 -13.89
CA TRP A 164 24.04 -0.79 -15.06
C TRP A 164 23.60 -2.22 -14.71
N LEU A 165 24.21 -2.80 -13.65
CA LEU A 165 23.86 -4.15 -13.19
C LEU A 165 22.40 -4.23 -12.70
N ASN A 166 21.91 -3.19 -12.00
CA ASN A 166 20.52 -3.10 -11.59
C ASN A 166 19.59 -3.10 -12.81
N ARG A 167 19.88 -2.29 -13.84
CA ARG A 167 19.07 -2.21 -15.05
C ARG A 167 19.06 -3.53 -15.83
N VAL A 168 20.23 -4.18 -15.99
CA VAL A 168 20.33 -5.48 -16.67
C VAL A 168 19.53 -6.55 -15.95
N THR A 169 19.65 -6.67 -14.62
CA THR A 169 18.92 -7.67 -13.85
C THR A 169 17.41 -7.42 -13.85
N LEU A 170 16.95 -6.15 -13.80
CA LEU A 170 15.55 -5.78 -13.97
C LEU A 170 15.04 -6.16 -15.37
N LYS A 171 15.81 -5.87 -16.43
CA LYS A 171 15.44 -6.23 -17.79
C LYS A 171 15.27 -7.74 -17.94
N ILE A 172 16.19 -8.54 -17.40
CA ILE A 172 16.09 -10.01 -17.39
C ILE A 172 14.81 -10.44 -16.67
N GLN A 173 14.54 -9.89 -15.47
CA GLN A 173 13.34 -10.22 -14.71
C GLN A 173 12.07 -9.93 -15.52
N TYR A 174 11.94 -8.73 -16.06
CA TYR A 174 10.73 -8.32 -16.78
C TYR A 174 10.52 -9.12 -18.06
N GLN A 175 11.57 -9.41 -18.80
CA GLN A 175 11.48 -10.21 -20.05
C GLN A 175 11.16 -11.69 -19.81
N LEU A 176 11.53 -12.25 -18.64
CA LEU A 176 11.19 -13.62 -18.27
C LEU A 176 9.77 -13.77 -17.72
N CYS A 177 9.10 -12.68 -17.35
CA CYS A 177 7.71 -12.72 -16.89
C CYS A 177 6.75 -13.05 -18.04
N ASP A 178 5.81 -13.95 -17.76
CA ASP A 178 4.67 -14.21 -18.67
C ASP A 178 3.60 -13.14 -18.55
N HIS A 179 3.50 -12.48 -17.37
CA HIS A 179 2.61 -11.35 -17.13
C HIS A 179 3.14 -10.44 -16.02
N ILE A 180 2.96 -9.13 -16.18
CA ILE A 180 3.37 -8.12 -15.20
C ILE A 180 2.15 -7.27 -14.81
N PHE A 181 1.96 -7.10 -13.52
CA PHE A 181 1.00 -6.16 -12.94
C PHE A 181 1.74 -4.90 -12.48
N VAL A 182 1.19 -3.75 -12.80
CA VAL A 182 1.65 -2.43 -12.35
C VAL A 182 0.48 -1.65 -11.78
N HIS A 183 0.73 -0.54 -11.10
CA HIS A 183 -0.33 0.20 -10.42
C HIS A 183 -0.81 1.45 -11.18
N THR A 184 -0.06 1.92 -12.18
CA THR A 184 -0.38 3.13 -12.95
C THR A 184 -0.08 2.95 -14.42
N GLU A 185 -0.73 3.74 -15.29
CA GLU A 185 -0.41 3.75 -16.73
C GLU A 185 1.02 4.23 -16.95
N LYS A 186 1.50 5.22 -16.19
CA LYS A 186 2.89 5.69 -16.26
C LYS A 186 3.91 4.58 -15.99
N MET A 187 3.65 3.69 -15.02
CA MET A 187 4.52 2.54 -14.76
C MET A 187 4.51 1.55 -15.93
N LYS A 188 3.37 1.35 -16.60
CA LYS A 188 3.25 0.51 -17.78
C LYS A 188 4.05 1.09 -18.93
N GLU A 189 3.94 2.39 -19.18
CA GLU A 189 4.73 3.10 -20.20
C GLU A 189 6.23 2.97 -19.93
N GLU A 190 6.68 3.19 -18.69
CA GLU A 190 8.09 3.05 -18.29
C GLU A 190 8.61 1.61 -18.50
N LEU A 191 7.84 0.58 -18.18
CA LEU A 191 8.20 -0.81 -18.46
C LEU A 191 8.37 -1.08 -19.96
N CYS A 192 7.48 -0.57 -20.79
CA CYS A 192 7.52 -0.77 -22.22
C CYS A 192 8.70 -0.01 -22.85
N GLN A 193 8.96 1.23 -22.43
CA GLN A 193 9.99 2.09 -23.01
C GLN A 193 11.41 1.75 -22.51
N ASP A 194 11.59 1.59 -21.19
CA ASP A 194 12.92 1.44 -20.59
C ASP A 194 13.42 -0.02 -20.55
N PHE A 195 12.49 -0.99 -20.58
CA PHE A 195 12.81 -2.42 -20.42
C PHE A 195 12.33 -3.31 -21.56
N ASP A 196 11.82 -2.74 -22.65
CA ASP A 196 11.34 -3.45 -23.85
C ASP A 196 10.28 -4.53 -23.53
N VAL A 197 9.41 -4.28 -22.56
CA VAL A 197 8.32 -5.20 -22.19
C VAL A 197 7.17 -5.06 -23.18
N VAL A 198 6.64 -6.19 -23.65
CA VAL A 198 5.51 -6.19 -24.58
C VAL A 198 4.24 -5.73 -23.85
N GLU A 199 3.59 -4.69 -24.32
CA GLU A 199 2.43 -4.06 -23.69
C GLU A 199 1.31 -5.03 -23.32
N LYS A 200 0.98 -5.99 -24.19
CA LYS A 200 -0.06 -7.01 -23.94
C LYS A 200 0.22 -7.97 -22.78
N ALA A 201 1.46 -7.97 -22.27
CA ALA A 201 1.86 -8.71 -21.08
C ALA A 201 1.77 -7.88 -19.80
N VAL A 202 1.35 -6.62 -19.86
CA VAL A 202 1.23 -5.73 -18.72
C VAL A 202 -0.24 -5.39 -18.49
N THR A 203 -0.68 -5.52 -17.22
CA THR A 203 -2.01 -5.09 -16.78
C THR A 203 -1.88 -4.08 -15.66
N VAL A 204 -2.58 -2.95 -15.79
CA VAL A 204 -2.67 -1.96 -14.71
C VAL A 204 -3.74 -2.42 -13.73
N ILE A 205 -3.33 -2.63 -12.49
CA ILE A 205 -4.20 -2.90 -11.34
C ILE A 205 -4.03 -1.75 -10.36
N ARG A 206 -5.03 -0.89 -10.21
CA ARG A 206 -4.94 0.22 -9.27
C ARG A 206 -4.65 -0.29 -7.86
N HIS A 207 -3.82 0.42 -7.12
CA HIS A 207 -3.51 0.04 -5.75
C HIS A 207 -4.78 0.03 -4.91
N PRO A 208 -5.12 -1.06 -4.25
CA PRO A 208 -6.37 -1.16 -3.51
C PRO A 208 -6.32 -0.40 -2.19
N VAL A 209 -7.49 0.03 -1.73
CA VAL A 209 -7.68 0.56 -0.38
C VAL A 209 -7.43 -0.54 0.63
N ASN A 210 -6.83 -0.20 1.74
CA ASN A 210 -6.57 -1.15 2.81
C ASN A 210 -7.59 -1.01 3.94
N ASP A 211 -8.59 -1.89 3.94
CA ASP A 211 -9.62 -1.95 4.97
C ASP A 211 -9.23 -2.83 6.17
N ALA A 212 -7.96 -3.26 6.25
CA ALA A 212 -7.48 -4.10 7.34
C ALA A 212 -7.18 -3.33 8.63
N PHE A 213 -7.16 -2.00 8.58
CA PHE A 213 -6.97 -1.17 9.77
C PHE A 213 -8.28 -1.01 10.55
N PRO A 214 -8.22 -0.97 11.89
CA PRO A 214 -9.40 -0.70 12.71
C PRO A 214 -10.05 0.63 12.34
N ASP A 215 -11.33 0.61 11.99
CA ASP A 215 -12.19 1.79 11.83
C ASP A 215 -13.32 1.68 12.85
N THR A 216 -13.05 2.17 14.08
CA THR A 216 -13.98 2.05 15.21
C THR A 216 -14.97 3.23 15.22
N GLU A 217 -15.85 3.27 16.23
CA GLU A 217 -16.77 4.39 16.49
C GLU A 217 -16.07 5.68 16.97
N LEU A 218 -14.72 5.71 16.96
CA LEU A 218 -13.95 6.90 17.35
C LEU A 218 -14.32 8.08 16.45
N THR A 219 -14.84 9.15 17.06
CA THR A 219 -15.22 10.36 16.32
C THR A 219 -13.99 11.24 16.02
N PRO A 220 -14.01 12.06 14.94
CA PRO A 220 -12.94 13.01 14.66
C PRO A 220 -12.65 13.98 15.81
N THR A 221 -13.69 14.46 16.49
CA THR A 221 -13.58 15.34 17.66
C THR A 221 -12.86 14.66 18.83
N GLU A 222 -13.21 13.40 19.12
CA GLU A 222 -12.54 12.64 20.18
C GLU A 222 -11.10 12.30 19.79
N ALA A 223 -10.85 11.96 18.52
CA ALA A 223 -9.51 11.73 18.02
C ALA A 223 -8.62 12.99 18.15
N LYS A 224 -9.13 14.19 17.80
CA LYS A 224 -8.43 15.46 18.05
C LYS A 224 -8.05 15.64 19.52
N ARG A 225 -8.99 15.39 20.45
CA ARG A 225 -8.70 15.49 21.90
C ARG A 225 -7.61 14.51 22.35
N ARG A 226 -7.61 13.27 21.84
CA ARG A 226 -6.53 12.30 22.13
C ARG A 226 -5.17 12.76 21.61
N LEU A 227 -5.14 13.54 20.54
CA LEU A 227 -3.92 14.17 20.02
C LEU A 227 -3.52 15.45 20.78
N GLY A 228 -4.31 15.87 21.78
CA GLY A 228 -4.09 17.11 22.53
C GLY A 228 -4.50 18.38 21.78
N LEU A 229 -5.35 18.24 20.75
CA LEU A 229 -5.84 19.34 19.92
C LEU A 229 -7.20 19.84 20.43
N LYS A 230 -7.47 21.13 20.19
CA LYS A 230 -8.80 21.74 20.37
C LYS A 230 -9.68 21.47 19.16
N ASP A 231 -10.99 21.51 19.35
CA ASP A 231 -11.96 21.21 18.29
C ASP A 231 -11.92 22.23 17.13
N ASP A 232 -11.53 23.48 17.40
CA ASP A 232 -11.40 24.56 16.42
C ASP A 232 -10.03 24.66 15.75
N GLU A 233 -9.06 23.84 16.18
CA GLU A 233 -7.74 23.79 15.57
C GLU A 233 -7.75 23.02 14.25
N LYS A 234 -7.05 23.55 13.25
CA LYS A 234 -6.88 22.96 11.92
C LYS A 234 -5.69 22.01 11.94
N ALA A 235 -5.94 20.71 11.89
CA ALA A 235 -4.94 19.65 12.01
C ALA A 235 -4.39 19.22 10.66
N ILE A 236 -3.13 19.52 10.38
CA ILE A 236 -2.36 19.10 9.21
C ILE A 236 -1.53 17.89 9.62
N LEU A 237 -1.65 16.78 8.90
CA LEU A 237 -0.95 15.54 9.21
C LEU A 237 0.06 15.20 8.10
N PHE A 238 1.29 14.95 8.48
CA PHE A 238 2.23 14.13 7.72
C PHE A 238 2.31 12.76 8.38
N PHE A 239 2.12 11.68 7.62
CA PHE A 239 2.09 10.33 8.14
C PHE A 239 2.99 9.36 7.37
N GLY A 240 3.64 8.42 8.10
CA GLY A 240 4.40 7.31 7.54
C GLY A 240 5.91 7.43 7.72
N ARG A 241 6.66 6.47 7.16
CA ARG A 241 8.11 6.38 7.35
C ARG A 241 8.84 7.65 6.95
N ILE A 242 9.69 8.15 7.84
CA ILE A 242 10.47 9.38 7.61
C ILE A 242 11.67 9.07 6.73
N ARG A 243 11.73 9.78 5.59
CA ARG A 243 12.82 9.69 4.59
C ARG A 243 13.00 11.03 3.88
N PRO A 244 14.22 11.37 3.40
CA PRO A 244 14.48 12.64 2.73
C PRO A 244 13.60 12.91 1.49
N TYR A 245 13.28 11.88 0.70
CA TYR A 245 12.44 12.06 -0.50
C TYR A 245 10.99 12.45 -0.17
N LYS A 246 10.56 12.28 1.08
CA LYS A 246 9.20 12.64 1.52
C LYS A 246 9.02 14.12 1.83
N GLY A 247 10.10 14.92 1.82
CA GLY A 247 10.04 16.38 1.77
C GLY A 247 9.45 17.06 2.99
N ILE A 248 9.65 16.51 4.22
CA ILE A 248 9.12 17.12 5.45
C ILE A 248 9.63 18.56 5.61
N GLU A 249 10.86 18.84 5.17
CA GLU A 249 11.43 20.19 5.17
C GLU A 249 10.60 21.17 4.35
N TYR A 250 10.09 20.77 3.18
CA TYR A 250 9.20 21.63 2.39
C TYR A 250 7.85 21.88 3.09
N LEU A 251 7.34 20.88 3.84
CA LEU A 251 6.14 21.07 4.64
C LEU A 251 6.36 22.04 5.80
N LEU A 252 7.51 21.97 6.47
CA LEU A 252 7.87 22.94 7.52
C LEU A 252 7.99 24.36 6.95
N ASP A 253 8.63 24.49 5.78
CA ASP A 253 8.75 25.77 5.09
C ASP A 253 7.39 26.31 4.66
N ALA A 254 6.53 25.47 4.08
CA ALA A 254 5.16 25.83 3.73
C ALA A 254 4.33 26.22 4.95
N PHE A 255 4.46 25.51 6.06
CA PHE A 255 3.74 25.78 7.30
C PHE A 255 4.11 27.16 7.88
N ARG A 256 5.36 27.63 7.71
CA ARG A 256 5.77 29.00 8.08
C ARG A 256 5.12 30.08 7.20
N LEU A 257 4.80 29.75 5.95
CA LEU A 257 4.21 30.70 4.99
C LEU A 257 2.68 30.81 5.12
N LEU A 258 2.03 29.99 5.94
CA LEU A 258 0.59 30.10 6.17
C LEU A 258 0.23 31.44 6.81
N PRO A 259 -0.99 31.99 6.55
CA PRO A 259 -1.42 33.32 7.03
C PRO A 259 -1.23 33.50 8.53
N ALA A 260 -0.57 34.58 8.92
CA ALA A 260 -0.14 34.82 10.30
C ALA A 260 -1.33 35.03 11.27
N ASP A 261 -2.44 35.57 10.81
CA ASP A 261 -3.68 35.79 11.56
C ASP A 261 -4.40 34.47 11.90
N GLU A 262 -4.28 33.46 11.06
CA GLU A 262 -4.82 32.11 11.28
C GLU A 262 -3.80 31.11 11.82
N GLN A 263 -2.50 31.43 11.78
CA GLN A 263 -1.41 30.51 12.13
C GLN A 263 -1.54 29.92 13.56
N ALA A 264 -2.14 30.65 14.47
CA ALA A 264 -2.42 30.19 15.83
C ALA A 264 -3.40 29.00 15.89
N LYS A 265 -4.23 28.83 14.87
CA LYS A 265 -5.21 27.74 14.75
C LYS A 265 -4.66 26.50 14.07
N TYR A 266 -3.55 26.60 13.34
CA TYR A 266 -2.97 25.45 12.66
C TYR A 266 -2.11 24.62 13.60
N ARG A 267 -2.19 23.30 13.46
CA ARG A 267 -1.32 22.33 14.11
C ARG A 267 -0.78 21.37 13.06
N LEU A 268 0.53 21.26 13.02
CA LEU A 268 1.22 20.30 12.16
C LEU A 268 1.64 19.08 12.99
N ILE A 269 1.19 17.91 12.57
CA ILE A 269 1.57 16.63 13.18
C ILE A 269 2.45 15.89 12.19
N VAL A 270 3.67 15.53 12.61
CA VAL A 270 4.58 14.67 11.87
C VAL A 270 4.68 13.34 12.61
N ALA A 271 4.09 12.29 12.04
CA ALA A 271 3.93 11.00 12.71
C ALA A 271 4.53 9.86 11.89
N GLY A 272 5.42 9.05 12.51
CA GLY A 272 6.01 7.87 11.92
C GLY A 272 7.46 7.61 12.31
N GLU A 273 7.93 6.38 12.04
CA GLU A 273 9.30 5.97 12.34
C GLU A 273 10.31 6.42 11.28
N PRO A 274 11.54 6.78 11.67
CA PRO A 274 12.61 7.03 10.71
C PRO A 274 13.10 5.71 10.11
N LYS A 275 13.42 5.70 8.83
CA LYS A 275 14.16 4.58 8.25
C LYS A 275 15.61 4.66 8.68
N LYS A 276 16.23 3.50 8.92
CA LYS A 276 17.68 3.40 9.17
C LYS A 276 18.46 4.17 8.10
N GLY A 277 19.36 5.06 8.53
CA GLY A 277 20.14 5.96 7.67
C GLY A 277 19.44 7.30 7.38
N SER A 278 18.36 7.64 8.10
CA SER A 278 17.72 8.96 8.05
C SER A 278 17.92 9.78 9.32
N GLU A 279 18.89 9.40 10.16
CA GLU A 279 19.13 10.01 11.47
C GLU A 279 19.55 11.49 11.34
N ASP A 280 20.44 11.81 10.40
CA ASP A 280 20.88 13.19 10.14
C ASP A 280 19.74 14.07 9.60
N TYR A 281 18.92 13.51 8.70
CA TYR A 281 17.75 14.20 8.20
C TYR A 281 16.75 14.50 9.33
N LEU A 282 16.51 13.52 10.20
CA LEU A 282 15.62 13.72 11.35
C LEU A 282 16.16 14.78 12.33
N ARG A 283 17.47 14.81 12.54
CA ARG A 283 18.11 15.86 13.36
C ARG A 283 17.83 17.24 12.77
N GLN A 284 18.02 17.45 11.48
CA GLN A 284 17.72 18.71 10.80
C GLN A 284 16.25 19.13 10.96
N ILE A 285 15.30 18.17 10.83
CA ILE A 285 13.89 18.44 11.05
C ILE A 285 13.63 18.92 12.48
N ARG A 286 14.20 18.25 13.50
CA ARG A 286 14.04 18.62 14.91
C ARG A 286 14.62 20.01 15.19
N GLU A 287 15.82 20.30 14.68
CA GLU A 287 16.47 21.60 14.82
C GLU A 287 15.63 22.73 14.17
N SER A 288 15.07 22.47 12.98
CA SER A 288 14.19 23.42 12.31
C SER A 288 12.91 23.67 13.13
N VAL A 289 12.30 22.61 13.68
CA VAL A 289 11.09 22.76 14.52
C VAL A 289 11.40 23.58 15.78
N GLN A 290 12.50 23.28 16.47
CA GLN A 290 12.88 24.01 17.70
C GLN A 290 13.22 25.49 17.44
N ARG A 291 13.84 25.80 16.31
CA ARG A 291 14.24 27.16 15.96
C ARG A 291 13.07 28.02 15.49
N ASP A 292 12.17 27.44 14.68
CA ASP A 292 11.28 28.23 13.84
C ASP A 292 9.81 28.24 14.31
N PHE A 293 9.43 27.36 15.27
CA PHE A 293 8.05 27.22 15.67
C PHE A 293 7.87 27.33 17.20
N LYS A 294 6.71 27.87 17.62
CA LYS A 294 6.32 27.91 19.03
C LYS A 294 5.97 26.49 19.53
N GLU A 295 6.15 26.30 20.83
CA GLU A 295 5.76 25.05 21.47
C GLU A 295 4.30 24.67 21.16
N GLY A 296 4.08 23.41 20.79
CA GLY A 296 2.77 22.89 20.43
C GLY A 296 2.26 23.21 19.03
N GLN A 297 2.93 24.06 18.24
CA GLN A 297 2.55 24.29 16.82
C GLN A 297 2.88 23.09 15.93
N VAL A 298 4.04 22.46 16.17
CA VAL A 298 4.46 21.25 15.47
C VAL A 298 4.64 20.12 16.47
N ILE A 299 3.91 19.05 16.26
CA ILE A 299 3.91 17.86 17.12
C ILE A 299 4.69 16.76 16.38
N LEU A 300 5.85 16.36 16.95
CA LEU A 300 6.69 15.30 16.41
C LEU A 300 6.42 13.98 17.15
N ARG A 301 5.82 13.02 16.46
CA ARG A 301 5.62 11.63 16.91
C ARG A 301 6.51 10.69 16.12
N ILE A 302 7.80 10.67 16.50
CA ILE A 302 8.87 10.01 15.75
C ILE A 302 9.12 8.62 16.33
N GLU A 303 8.17 7.72 16.08
CA GLU A 303 8.17 6.35 16.58
C GLU A 303 7.36 5.43 15.66
N PHE A 304 7.47 4.13 15.87
CA PHE A 304 6.56 3.17 15.25
C PHE A 304 5.17 3.32 15.86
N LEU A 305 4.17 3.52 15.02
CA LEU A 305 2.78 3.61 15.44
C LEU A 305 2.09 2.26 15.19
N PRO A 306 1.54 1.62 16.23
CA PRO A 306 0.71 0.43 16.09
C PRO A 306 -0.54 0.72 15.25
N ASP A 307 -1.08 -0.31 14.60
CA ASP A 307 -2.24 -0.19 13.71
C ASP A 307 -3.46 0.44 14.44
N GLU A 308 -3.64 0.13 15.73
CA GLU A 308 -4.72 0.64 16.57
C GLU A 308 -4.59 2.15 16.86
N GLU A 309 -3.38 2.70 16.81
CA GLU A 309 -3.14 4.13 17.03
C GLU A 309 -3.29 4.94 15.74
N MET A 310 -3.11 4.33 14.56
CA MET A 310 -3.18 5.01 13.27
C MET A 310 -4.53 5.70 13.06
N GLU A 311 -5.61 5.06 13.52
CA GLU A 311 -6.98 5.61 13.47
C GLU A 311 -7.08 6.99 14.14
N VAL A 312 -6.42 7.18 15.28
CA VAL A 312 -6.46 8.44 16.04
C VAL A 312 -5.88 9.59 15.21
N TYR A 313 -4.77 9.36 14.52
CA TYR A 313 -4.14 10.38 13.66
C TYR A 313 -4.99 10.67 12.43
N LEU A 314 -5.48 9.63 11.74
CA LEU A 314 -6.22 9.77 10.48
C LEU A 314 -7.63 10.35 10.68
N LYS A 315 -8.28 10.03 11.79
CA LYS A 315 -9.58 10.65 12.16
C LYS A 315 -9.41 12.03 12.77
N GLY A 316 -8.36 12.26 13.56
CA GLY A 316 -8.10 13.55 14.21
C GLY A 316 -7.54 14.62 13.29
N ALA A 317 -6.93 14.26 12.15
CA ALA A 317 -6.46 15.21 11.17
C ALA A 317 -7.60 15.75 10.30
N ASP A 318 -7.45 16.97 9.80
CA ASP A 318 -8.36 17.58 8.83
C ASP A 318 -7.86 17.36 7.39
N VAL A 319 -6.55 17.25 7.20
CA VAL A 319 -5.91 16.97 5.91
C VAL A 319 -4.61 16.19 6.10
N LEU A 320 -4.35 15.23 5.19
CA LEU A 320 -3.03 14.63 5.04
C LEU A 320 -2.22 15.43 4.04
N VAL A 321 -0.95 15.73 4.35
CA VAL A 321 -0.05 16.40 3.40
C VAL A 321 1.09 15.49 3.01
N LEU A 322 1.28 15.30 1.70
CA LEU A 322 2.30 14.45 1.09
C LEU A 322 3.24 15.30 0.22
N PRO A 323 4.24 15.99 0.81
CA PRO A 323 5.11 16.95 0.12
C PRO A 323 6.29 16.25 -0.57
N TYR A 324 6.03 15.13 -1.25
CA TYR A 324 7.06 14.24 -1.76
C TYR A 324 7.84 14.87 -2.91
N LYS A 325 9.15 14.63 -2.93
CA LYS A 325 10.04 15.06 -4.03
C LYS A 325 9.89 14.15 -5.24
N GLU A 326 9.76 12.86 -4.98
CA GLU A 326 9.61 11.82 -5.98
C GLU A 326 8.95 10.57 -5.36
N ILE A 327 8.06 9.95 -6.09
CA ILE A 327 7.42 8.68 -5.70
C ILE A 327 6.85 8.00 -6.96
N PHE A 328 6.72 6.70 -6.98
CA PHE A 328 5.87 6.02 -7.95
C PHE A 328 4.43 6.00 -7.46
N GLN A 329 4.22 5.49 -6.25
CA GLN A 329 2.92 5.41 -5.63
C GLN A 329 3.04 5.43 -4.09
N SER A 330 2.01 5.88 -3.39
CA SER A 330 2.00 5.99 -1.94
C SER A 330 0.83 5.26 -1.30
N GLY A 331 1.12 4.16 -0.59
CA GLY A 331 0.12 3.46 0.22
C GLY A 331 -0.51 4.35 1.31
N VAL A 332 0.19 5.43 1.74
CA VAL A 332 -0.34 6.38 2.74
C VAL A 332 -1.50 7.22 2.18
N LEU A 333 -1.53 7.50 0.86
CA LEU A 333 -2.66 8.13 0.20
C LEU A 333 -3.93 7.28 0.37
N PHE A 334 -3.82 5.99 0.04
CA PHE A 334 -4.98 5.07 0.11
C PHE A 334 -5.40 4.79 1.55
N LEU A 335 -4.44 4.78 2.48
CA LEU A 335 -4.73 4.71 3.91
C LEU A 335 -5.52 5.95 4.36
N ALA A 336 -5.17 7.16 3.93
CA ALA A 336 -5.96 8.35 4.24
C ALA A 336 -7.37 8.24 3.68
N TYR A 337 -7.50 7.79 2.45
CA TYR A 337 -8.80 7.60 1.79
C TYR A 337 -9.69 6.57 2.49
N SER A 338 -9.13 5.48 3.05
CA SER A 338 -9.93 4.52 3.83
C SER A 338 -10.55 5.13 5.09
N PHE A 339 -9.96 6.22 5.62
CA PHE A 339 -10.53 7.01 6.71
C PHE A 339 -11.29 8.27 6.23
N GLY A 340 -11.46 8.42 4.93
CA GLY A 340 -12.12 9.59 4.34
C GLY A 340 -11.34 10.90 4.55
N LEU A 341 -10.03 10.83 4.75
CA LEU A 341 -9.18 12.00 4.97
C LEU A 341 -8.72 12.56 3.62
N PRO A 342 -9.08 13.82 3.27
CA PRO A 342 -8.58 14.48 2.07
C PRO A 342 -7.07 14.70 2.10
N VAL A 343 -6.48 14.85 0.91
CA VAL A 343 -5.02 14.92 0.76
C VAL A 343 -4.60 16.18 0.00
N VAL A 344 -3.58 16.88 0.49
CA VAL A 344 -2.81 17.86 -0.29
C VAL A 344 -1.47 17.21 -0.63
N ALA A 345 -1.13 17.10 -1.91
CA ALA A 345 0.08 16.43 -2.34
C ALA A 345 0.81 17.18 -3.45
N THR A 346 2.11 16.95 -3.53
CA THR A 346 2.89 17.37 -4.70
C THR A 346 2.52 16.56 -5.93
N ASP A 347 2.58 17.16 -7.11
CA ASP A 347 2.28 16.49 -8.39
C ASP A 347 3.43 15.59 -8.84
N VAL A 348 3.59 14.47 -8.15
CA VAL A 348 4.61 13.45 -8.45
C VAL A 348 4.02 12.04 -8.50
N GLY A 349 4.62 11.17 -9.28
CA GLY A 349 4.22 9.77 -9.41
C GLY A 349 2.78 9.62 -9.90
N SER A 350 1.97 8.86 -9.16
CA SER A 350 0.56 8.61 -9.47
C SER A 350 -0.42 9.63 -8.86
N PHE A 351 0.05 10.62 -8.09
CA PHE A 351 -0.86 11.48 -7.34
C PHE A 351 -1.85 12.24 -8.23
N ARG A 352 -1.43 12.66 -9.45
CA ARG A 352 -2.34 13.28 -10.41
C ARG A 352 -3.45 12.34 -10.92
N GLU A 353 -3.18 11.06 -10.99
CA GLU A 353 -4.18 10.06 -11.42
C GLU A 353 -5.14 9.68 -10.27
N GLU A 354 -4.71 9.88 -9.02
CA GLU A 354 -5.40 9.39 -7.82
C GLU A 354 -6.14 10.49 -7.05
N ILE A 355 -5.74 11.76 -7.20
CA ILE A 355 -6.34 12.91 -6.51
C ILE A 355 -7.27 13.64 -7.46
N VAL A 356 -8.56 13.73 -7.08
CA VAL A 356 -9.57 14.53 -7.77
C VAL A 356 -9.67 15.86 -7.05
N GLU A 357 -9.18 16.94 -7.71
CA GLU A 357 -9.14 18.27 -7.11
C GLU A 357 -10.53 18.76 -6.69
N GLY A 358 -10.60 19.29 -5.47
CA GLY A 358 -11.84 19.75 -4.84
C GLY A 358 -12.76 18.65 -4.31
N SER A 359 -12.48 17.37 -4.63
CA SER A 359 -13.30 16.24 -4.19
C SER A 359 -12.55 15.33 -3.20
N THR A 360 -11.31 14.92 -3.53
CA THR A 360 -10.50 14.08 -2.64
C THR A 360 -9.25 14.78 -2.15
N GLY A 361 -8.91 15.94 -2.70
CA GLY A 361 -7.74 16.72 -2.30
C GLY A 361 -7.35 17.81 -3.27
N PHE A 362 -6.07 18.23 -3.18
CA PHE A 362 -5.48 19.25 -4.05
C PHE A 362 -4.03 18.90 -4.37
N LEU A 363 -3.55 19.37 -5.52
CA LEU A 363 -2.17 19.17 -5.98
C LEU A 363 -1.37 20.49 -5.93
N CYS A 364 -0.06 20.38 -5.72
CA CYS A 364 0.89 21.47 -5.81
C CYS A 364 2.18 21.06 -6.51
N GLN A 365 3.03 22.02 -6.87
CA GLN A 365 4.31 21.77 -7.51
C GLN A 365 5.31 21.13 -6.54
N PRO A 366 6.07 20.09 -6.95
CA PRO A 366 7.10 19.50 -6.11
C PRO A 366 8.26 20.46 -5.88
N GLY A 367 8.77 20.48 -4.63
CA GLY A 367 9.91 21.31 -4.26
C GLY A 367 9.59 22.81 -4.11
N ASP A 368 8.33 23.19 -4.13
CA ASP A 368 7.85 24.58 -3.96
C ASP A 368 7.03 24.73 -2.67
N PRO A 369 7.64 25.18 -1.56
CA PRO A 369 6.93 25.44 -0.31
C PRO A 369 5.84 26.50 -0.41
N ALA A 370 5.97 27.49 -1.29
CA ALA A 370 4.98 28.54 -1.44
C ALA A 370 3.71 28.02 -2.13
N ASP A 371 3.86 27.19 -3.16
CA ASP A 371 2.73 26.55 -3.82
C ASP A 371 2.07 25.50 -2.91
N LEU A 372 2.85 24.78 -2.09
CA LEU A 372 2.31 23.88 -1.07
C LEU A 372 1.50 24.64 0.00
N ALA A 373 2.01 25.78 0.49
CA ALA A 373 1.28 26.62 1.44
C ALA A 373 -0.04 27.12 0.84
N LYS A 374 0.00 27.59 -0.41
CA LYS A 374 -1.20 28.01 -1.16
C LYS A 374 -2.20 26.87 -1.34
N ALA A 375 -1.76 25.66 -1.67
CA ALA A 375 -2.64 24.50 -1.79
C ALA A 375 -3.31 24.13 -0.45
N ILE A 376 -2.57 24.22 0.67
CA ILE A 376 -3.11 24.02 2.02
C ILE A 376 -4.15 25.11 2.34
N GLU A 377 -3.88 26.36 2.00
CA GLU A 377 -4.82 27.47 2.19
C GLU A 377 -6.09 27.31 1.34
N ILE A 378 -5.94 26.94 0.06
CA ILE A 378 -7.08 26.64 -0.83
C ILE A 378 -7.93 25.52 -0.22
N TYR A 379 -7.30 24.44 0.28
CA TYR A 379 -8.01 23.36 0.94
C TYR A 379 -8.85 23.86 2.13
N PHE A 380 -8.26 24.62 3.06
CA PHE A 380 -8.97 25.09 4.26
C PHE A 380 -10.05 26.15 3.95
N ASN A 381 -10.02 26.77 2.77
CA ASN A 381 -11.06 27.68 2.29
C ASN A 381 -12.11 26.99 1.40
N SER A 382 -11.88 25.76 0.99
CA SER A 382 -12.73 24.99 0.07
C SER A 382 -14.03 24.49 0.71
N ASP A 383 -14.98 24.10 -0.15
CA ASP A 383 -16.18 23.37 0.25
C ASP A 383 -15.84 21.99 0.86
N LEU A 384 -14.78 21.35 0.38
CA LEU A 384 -14.30 20.06 0.88
C LEU A 384 -14.01 20.11 2.38
N PHE A 385 -13.31 21.14 2.86
CA PHE A 385 -13.04 21.32 4.28
C PHE A 385 -14.26 21.83 5.06
N LYS A 386 -14.99 22.81 4.54
CA LYS A 386 -16.17 23.38 5.24
C LYS A 386 -17.23 22.33 5.54
N ASN A 387 -17.34 21.31 4.69
CA ASN A 387 -18.28 20.21 4.82
C ASN A 387 -17.57 18.87 5.14
N LEU A 388 -16.35 18.89 5.71
CA LEU A 388 -15.49 17.72 5.88
C LEU A 388 -16.20 16.53 6.54
N ARG A 389 -17.10 16.79 7.50
CA ARG A 389 -17.86 15.73 8.19
C ARG A 389 -18.64 14.82 7.22
N VAL A 390 -19.25 15.43 6.19
CA VAL A 390 -20.01 14.68 5.16
C VAL A 390 -19.06 14.21 4.06
N ARG A 391 -18.14 15.08 3.63
CA ARG A 391 -17.19 14.81 2.55
C ARG A 391 -16.25 13.63 2.84
N ARG A 392 -15.97 13.32 4.11
CA ARG A 392 -15.21 12.10 4.47
C ARG A 392 -15.85 10.83 3.92
N GLN A 393 -17.18 10.71 3.95
CA GLN A 393 -17.86 9.55 3.39
C GLN A 393 -17.72 9.51 1.87
N GLU A 394 -17.83 10.64 1.19
CA GLU A 394 -17.64 10.72 -0.26
C GLU A 394 -16.22 10.34 -0.69
N VAL A 395 -15.18 10.71 0.08
CA VAL A 395 -13.79 10.29 -0.16
C VAL A 395 -13.64 8.77 0.02
N LYS A 396 -14.26 8.18 1.07
CA LYS A 396 -14.31 6.72 1.24
C LYS A 396 -14.99 6.03 0.07
N ASP A 397 -16.15 6.53 -0.34
CA ASP A 397 -16.94 5.93 -1.44
C ASP A 397 -16.17 6.00 -2.76
N TYR A 398 -15.51 7.14 -3.05
CA TYR A 398 -14.61 7.26 -4.19
C TYR A 398 -13.48 6.22 -4.16
N ALA A 399 -12.85 6.06 -3.00
CA ALA A 399 -11.75 5.12 -2.82
C ALA A 399 -12.23 3.67 -3.05
N HIS A 400 -13.33 3.25 -2.45
CA HIS A 400 -13.89 1.91 -2.65
C HIS A 400 -14.34 1.65 -4.08
N ALA A 401 -14.91 2.64 -4.76
CA ALA A 401 -15.35 2.50 -6.15
C ALA A 401 -14.17 2.31 -7.12
N ASN A 402 -13.04 3.01 -6.89
CA ASN A 402 -11.92 3.06 -7.83
C ASN A 402 -10.74 2.15 -7.45
N HIS A 403 -10.64 1.75 -6.17
CA HIS A 403 -9.51 1.04 -5.58
C HIS A 403 -9.93 -0.22 -4.83
N SER A 404 -10.85 -1.01 -5.39
CA SER A 404 -11.37 -2.20 -4.71
C SER A 404 -10.51 -3.44 -4.94
N TRP A 405 -10.33 -4.24 -3.89
CA TRP A 405 -9.74 -5.56 -3.98
C TRP A 405 -10.47 -6.48 -4.96
N HIS A 406 -11.79 -6.30 -5.12
CA HIS A 406 -12.58 -7.06 -6.09
C HIS A 406 -12.12 -6.81 -7.53
N ALA A 407 -11.90 -5.54 -7.91
CA ALA A 407 -11.40 -5.19 -9.25
C ALA A 407 -9.98 -5.73 -9.48
N VAL A 408 -9.10 -5.63 -8.48
CA VAL A 408 -7.74 -6.20 -8.52
C VAL A 408 -7.80 -7.72 -8.74
N ALA A 409 -8.63 -8.43 -7.98
CA ALA A 409 -8.79 -9.88 -8.11
C ALA A 409 -9.34 -10.28 -9.48
N GLU A 410 -10.32 -9.55 -10.01
CA GLU A 410 -10.91 -9.82 -11.33
C GLU A 410 -9.86 -9.72 -12.45
N LEU A 411 -9.09 -8.63 -12.47
CA LEU A 411 -8.03 -8.43 -13.47
C LEU A 411 -6.91 -9.46 -13.32
N THR A 412 -6.52 -9.76 -12.09
CA THR A 412 -5.47 -10.74 -11.79
C THR A 412 -5.91 -12.16 -12.18
N TYR A 413 -7.14 -12.54 -11.85
CA TYR A 413 -7.72 -13.83 -12.24
C TYR A 413 -7.77 -14.00 -13.76
N LYS A 414 -8.22 -13.00 -14.51
CA LYS A 414 -8.23 -13.00 -15.98
C LYS A 414 -6.84 -13.20 -16.57
N ALA A 415 -5.83 -12.53 -15.98
CA ALA A 415 -4.45 -12.71 -16.42
C ALA A 415 -3.95 -14.14 -16.18
N TYR A 416 -4.23 -14.73 -15.02
CA TYR A 416 -3.87 -16.12 -14.72
C TYR A 416 -4.53 -17.11 -15.69
N THR A 417 -5.82 -16.95 -15.97
CA THR A 417 -6.54 -17.79 -16.94
C THR A 417 -5.86 -17.74 -18.31
N LYS A 418 -5.59 -16.52 -18.80
CA LYS A 418 -4.89 -16.31 -20.07
C LYS A 418 -3.47 -16.92 -20.12
N MET A 419 -2.75 -16.85 -19.00
CA MET A 419 -1.42 -17.47 -18.90
C MET A 419 -1.50 -19.01 -18.97
N LEU A 420 -2.55 -19.61 -18.40
CA LEU A 420 -2.73 -21.06 -18.37
C LEU A 420 -3.24 -21.61 -19.72
N GLU A 421 -4.11 -20.88 -20.41
CA GLU A 421 -4.66 -21.26 -21.72
C GLU A 421 -3.60 -21.32 -22.82
N ARG A 422 -2.59 -20.43 -22.80
CA ARG A 422 -1.49 -20.42 -23.78
C ARG A 422 -0.61 -21.67 -23.80
N ASN A 423 -0.87 -22.66 -22.94
CA ASN A 423 -0.18 -23.96 -22.96
C ASN A 423 -1.06 -25.07 -23.55
N ALA A 424 -2.31 -24.79 -23.93
CA ALA A 424 -3.22 -25.78 -24.51
C ALA A 424 -3.23 -25.77 -26.06
N SER A 425 -2.53 -24.80 -26.64
CA SER A 425 -2.28 -24.70 -28.11
C SER A 425 -0.80 -24.93 -28.39
#